data_5cdbf6614fff32c7a6b7db307152cdbe
#
_entry.id   5cdbf6614fff32c7a6b7db307152cdbe
#
_cell.length_a   1.000
_cell.length_b   1.000
_cell.length_c   1.000
_cell.angle_alpha   90.00
_cell.angle_beta   90.00
_cell.angle_gamma   90.00
#
_symmetry.space_group_name_H-M   'P 1'
#
loop_
_entity.id
_entity.type
_entity.pdbx_description
1 polymer ?
#
loop_
_entity_poly.entity_id
_entity_poly.type
_entity_poly.pdbx_seq_one_letter_code
_entity_poly.pdbx_strand_id
1 'polypeptide(L)'
;MINKLNSLKRRYEELTAALSAPDAMNDQAAWREMVKEHSQLEEIVNAFDEYTAAVQSEADCKAMLEEHLDPEMKEMVHMEMAELAEKQRKLIEDMKIMLLPKDPNDEKNVILEIRAGIGGDEAALFGADLLRMYQRYAERHGYKMEYMNENTTEAGGVKEVVLNIIGRGAYSRLKFESGVHRVQRVPETESQGRIHTSAATVAVMPEAEDVEVEIDPKDLQIDTYRSGGAGGQHVNKTESAIRITHIPTGIVVQCQDERSQHKNKDKAMKVLKSRIYEHFLKEKESAEASVRRSMVGSGDRSERIRTYNFPQGRVTDHRINMTLYRLEAFLDGDMDEMIDALILAERTAQLTGEAE
;
A
#
# COMPACT_ATOMS: atom_id res chain seq x y z
N MET A 1 8.50 -8.19 -24.38
CA MET A 1 8.02 -9.09 -23.33
C MET A 1 8.96 -10.27 -23.13
N ILE A 2 9.14 -11.16 -24.10
CA ILE A 2 9.97 -12.40 -23.98
C ILE A 2 11.40 -12.12 -23.48
N ASN A 3 12.08 -11.10 -23.99
CA ASN A 3 13.43 -10.74 -23.51
C ASN A 3 13.45 -10.36 -22.02
N LYS A 4 12.41 -9.67 -21.55
CA LYS A 4 12.27 -9.33 -20.12
C LYS A 4 12.01 -10.58 -19.28
N LEU A 5 11.17 -11.50 -19.75
CA LEU A 5 10.89 -12.78 -19.08
C LEU A 5 12.16 -13.64 -18.96
N ASN A 6 12.95 -13.73 -20.03
CA ASN A 6 14.24 -14.43 -20.01
C ASN A 6 15.22 -13.81 -19.00
N SER A 7 15.25 -12.49 -18.87
CA SER A 7 16.10 -11.82 -17.86
C SER A 7 15.63 -12.11 -16.45
N LEU A 8 14.32 -12.16 -16.21
CA LEU A 8 13.74 -12.49 -14.89
C LEU A 8 14.00 -13.96 -14.52
N LYS A 9 13.87 -14.89 -15.47
CA LYS A 9 14.21 -16.30 -15.28
C LYS A 9 15.67 -16.48 -14.89
N ARG A 10 16.58 -15.83 -15.59
CA ARG A 10 18.01 -15.87 -15.26
C ARG A 10 18.28 -15.29 -13.86
N ARG A 11 17.61 -14.18 -13.51
CA ARG A 11 17.73 -13.61 -12.17
C ARG A 11 17.22 -14.56 -11.08
N TYR A 12 16.12 -15.23 -11.33
CA TYR A 12 15.56 -16.28 -10.45
C TYR A 12 16.54 -17.44 -10.23
N GLU A 13 17.17 -17.92 -11.32
CA GLU A 13 18.19 -18.97 -11.24
C GLU A 13 19.43 -18.52 -10.45
N GLU A 14 19.90 -17.27 -10.64
CA GLU A 14 20.98 -16.67 -9.87
C GLU A 14 20.63 -16.60 -8.37
N LEU A 15 19.42 -16.17 -8.02
CA LEU A 15 18.94 -16.11 -6.63
C LEU A 15 18.82 -17.53 -6.02
N THR A 16 18.31 -18.49 -6.77
CA THR A 16 18.22 -19.89 -6.33
C THR A 16 19.61 -20.46 -6.00
N ALA A 17 20.60 -20.18 -6.85
CA ALA A 17 21.98 -20.59 -6.63
C ALA A 17 22.59 -19.86 -5.39
N ALA A 18 22.36 -18.55 -5.25
CA ALA A 18 22.84 -17.76 -4.14
C ALA A 18 22.24 -18.21 -2.79
N LEU A 19 20.93 -18.48 -2.75
CA LEU A 19 20.22 -18.97 -1.55
C LEU A 19 20.67 -20.37 -1.13
N SER A 20 21.14 -21.19 -2.09
CA SER A 20 21.65 -22.55 -1.84
C SER A 20 23.13 -22.56 -1.40
N ALA A 21 23.82 -21.43 -1.43
CA ALA A 21 25.23 -21.35 -1.04
C ALA A 21 25.39 -21.51 0.48
N PRO A 22 26.46 -22.21 0.96
CA PRO A 22 26.69 -22.41 2.39
C PRO A 22 26.81 -21.14 3.21
N ASP A 23 27.25 -20.06 2.56
CA ASP A 23 27.51 -18.74 3.18
C ASP A 23 26.29 -17.78 3.12
N ALA A 24 25.19 -18.21 2.50
CA ALA A 24 24.03 -17.37 2.27
C ALA A 24 23.40 -16.79 3.56
N MET A 25 23.51 -17.49 4.69
CA MET A 25 22.93 -17.10 5.99
C MET A 25 23.86 -16.18 6.82
N ASN A 26 25.07 -15.87 6.37
CA ASN A 26 25.99 -15.03 7.11
C ASN A 26 25.50 -13.58 7.25
N ASP A 27 24.77 -13.09 6.24
CA ASP A 27 24.09 -11.80 6.26
C ASP A 27 22.56 -12.02 6.23
N GLN A 28 21.94 -11.94 7.41
CA GLN A 28 20.49 -12.14 7.56
C GLN A 28 19.65 -11.11 6.80
N ALA A 29 20.13 -9.87 6.67
CA ALA A 29 19.38 -8.83 5.97
C ALA A 29 19.38 -9.09 4.46
N ALA A 30 20.56 -9.31 3.88
CA ALA A 30 20.72 -9.67 2.47
C ALA A 30 19.98 -10.98 2.13
N TRP A 31 20.02 -11.97 3.02
CA TRP A 31 19.30 -13.24 2.82
C TRP A 31 17.79 -13.05 2.75
N ARG A 32 17.20 -12.23 3.65
CA ARG A 32 15.75 -11.92 3.62
C ARG A 32 15.33 -11.23 2.34
N GLU A 33 16.12 -10.28 1.86
CA GLU A 33 15.86 -9.58 0.59
C GLU A 33 15.92 -10.55 -0.59
N MET A 34 16.92 -11.43 -0.64
CA MET A 34 17.03 -12.45 -1.69
C MET A 34 15.85 -13.43 -1.67
N VAL A 35 15.40 -13.89 -0.49
CA VAL A 35 14.24 -14.77 -0.36
C VAL A 35 12.97 -14.06 -0.85
N LYS A 36 12.80 -12.78 -0.48
CA LYS A 36 11.66 -11.98 -0.92
C LYS A 36 11.63 -11.81 -2.43
N GLU A 37 12.77 -11.43 -3.04
CA GLU A 37 12.91 -11.29 -4.49
C GLU A 37 12.65 -12.62 -5.20
N HIS A 38 13.22 -13.73 -4.72
CA HIS A 38 13.01 -15.07 -5.26
C HIS A 38 11.53 -15.46 -5.26
N SER A 39 10.84 -15.28 -4.11
CA SER A 39 9.41 -15.59 -4.01
C SER A 39 8.54 -14.71 -4.93
N GLN A 40 8.92 -13.46 -5.16
CA GLN A 40 8.20 -12.57 -6.09
C GLN A 40 8.35 -12.97 -7.56
N LEU A 41 9.50 -13.57 -7.92
CA LEU A 41 9.78 -14.01 -9.28
C LEU A 41 9.25 -15.41 -9.58
N GLU A 42 8.99 -16.24 -8.58
CA GLU A 42 8.60 -17.64 -8.73
C GLU A 42 7.36 -17.82 -9.60
N GLU A 43 6.31 -17.05 -9.34
CA GLU A 43 5.03 -17.16 -10.05
C GLU A 43 5.17 -16.85 -11.55
N ILE A 44 5.86 -15.77 -11.88
CA ILE A 44 6.06 -15.38 -13.29
C ILE A 44 7.01 -16.31 -14.03
N VAL A 45 8.03 -16.87 -13.35
CA VAL A 45 8.95 -17.82 -13.95
C VAL A 45 8.24 -19.15 -14.23
N ASN A 46 7.41 -19.63 -13.29
CA ASN A 46 6.61 -20.83 -13.50
C ASN A 46 5.65 -20.67 -14.69
N ALA A 47 4.94 -19.54 -14.78
CA ALA A 47 4.06 -19.25 -15.91
C ALA A 47 4.83 -19.17 -17.24
N PHE A 48 6.04 -18.64 -17.24
CA PHE A 48 6.90 -18.57 -18.42
C PHE A 48 7.43 -19.94 -18.83
N ASP A 49 7.76 -20.80 -17.88
CA ASP A 49 8.18 -22.16 -18.15
C ASP A 49 7.03 -23.00 -18.73
N GLU A 50 5.82 -22.85 -18.19
CA GLU A 50 4.62 -23.47 -18.76
C GLU A 50 4.32 -22.98 -20.20
N TYR A 51 4.49 -21.69 -20.44
CA TYR A 51 4.35 -21.12 -21.78
C TYR A 51 5.38 -21.70 -22.73
N THR A 52 6.64 -21.78 -22.32
CA THR A 52 7.72 -22.31 -23.15
C THR A 52 7.50 -23.79 -23.48
N ALA A 53 7.03 -24.57 -22.50
CA ALA A 53 6.65 -25.97 -22.69
C ALA A 53 5.48 -26.11 -23.67
N ALA A 54 4.45 -25.26 -23.57
CA ALA A 54 3.31 -25.26 -24.49
C ALA A 54 3.72 -24.91 -25.94
N VAL A 55 4.66 -23.96 -26.10
CA VAL A 55 5.23 -23.60 -27.41
C VAL A 55 6.02 -24.78 -27.99
N GLN A 56 6.81 -25.48 -27.16
CA GLN A 56 7.55 -26.66 -27.62
C GLN A 56 6.61 -27.79 -28.04
N SER A 57 5.58 -28.08 -27.23
CA SER A 57 4.57 -29.09 -27.55
C SER A 57 3.83 -28.77 -28.86
N GLU A 58 3.51 -27.50 -29.11
CA GLU A 58 2.91 -27.09 -30.39
C GLU A 58 3.86 -27.32 -31.58
N ALA A 59 5.16 -27.06 -31.39
CA ALA A 59 6.16 -27.33 -32.41
C ALA A 59 6.29 -28.84 -32.71
N ASP A 60 6.24 -29.66 -31.66
CA ASP A 60 6.27 -31.13 -31.79
C ASP A 60 5.01 -31.64 -32.49
N CYS A 61 3.81 -31.14 -32.18
CA CYS A 61 2.59 -31.44 -32.89
C CYS A 61 2.66 -31.06 -34.37
N LYS A 62 3.25 -29.91 -34.72
CA LYS A 62 3.47 -29.49 -36.10
C LYS A 62 4.40 -30.44 -36.84
N ALA A 63 5.49 -30.89 -36.23
CA ALA A 63 6.41 -31.87 -36.79
C ALA A 63 5.70 -33.22 -37.02
N MET A 64 4.86 -33.68 -36.09
CA MET A 64 4.07 -34.90 -36.26
C MET A 64 3.11 -34.82 -37.45
N LEU A 65 2.51 -33.65 -37.73
CA LEU A 65 1.64 -33.49 -38.91
C LEU A 65 2.36 -33.57 -40.26
N GLU A 66 3.69 -33.36 -40.29
CA GLU A 66 4.50 -33.54 -41.47
C GLU A 66 4.77 -35.01 -41.77
N GLU A 67 4.55 -35.91 -40.81
CA GLU A 67 4.66 -37.35 -41.00
C GLU A 67 3.36 -37.95 -41.57
N HIS A 68 3.44 -39.21 -42.05
CA HIS A 68 2.26 -39.94 -42.56
C HIS A 68 1.43 -40.44 -41.37
N LEU A 69 0.43 -39.65 -40.97
CA LEU A 69 -0.51 -39.99 -39.90
C LEU A 69 -1.85 -40.47 -40.47
N ASP A 70 -2.52 -41.36 -39.76
CA ASP A 70 -3.90 -41.76 -40.02
C ASP A 70 -4.86 -40.59 -39.80
N PRO A 71 -6.03 -40.53 -40.48
CA PRO A 71 -6.99 -39.42 -40.37
C PRO A 71 -7.44 -39.15 -38.92
N GLU A 72 -7.65 -40.17 -38.09
CA GLU A 72 -8.05 -40.06 -36.69
C GLU A 72 -6.93 -39.39 -35.85
N MET A 73 -5.68 -39.80 -36.05
CA MET A 73 -4.52 -39.19 -35.37
C MET A 73 -4.34 -37.73 -35.79
N LYS A 74 -4.56 -37.37 -37.05
CA LYS A 74 -4.50 -35.97 -37.50
C LYS A 74 -5.55 -35.10 -36.79
N GLU A 75 -6.75 -35.62 -36.63
CA GLU A 75 -7.82 -34.90 -35.94
C GLU A 75 -7.46 -34.69 -34.45
N MET A 76 -6.92 -35.69 -33.77
CA MET A 76 -6.44 -35.56 -32.37
C MET A 76 -5.33 -34.52 -32.26
N VAL A 77 -4.33 -34.53 -33.14
CA VAL A 77 -3.23 -33.54 -33.12
C VAL A 77 -3.76 -32.12 -33.38
N HIS A 78 -4.73 -31.96 -34.26
CA HIS A 78 -5.38 -30.65 -34.47
C HIS A 78 -6.16 -30.17 -33.24
N MET A 79 -6.85 -31.05 -32.51
CA MET A 79 -7.52 -30.71 -31.26
C MET A 79 -6.49 -30.29 -30.19
N GLU A 80 -5.42 -31.04 -30.01
CA GLU A 80 -4.35 -30.74 -29.09
C GLU A 80 -3.68 -29.39 -29.40
N MET A 81 -3.41 -29.10 -30.67
CA MET A 81 -2.90 -27.81 -31.10
C MET A 81 -3.85 -26.65 -30.77
N ALA A 82 -5.16 -26.85 -30.89
CA ALA A 82 -6.14 -25.83 -30.53
C ALA A 82 -6.15 -25.56 -29.00
N GLU A 83 -6.06 -26.60 -28.18
CA GLU A 83 -5.94 -26.49 -26.73
C GLU A 83 -4.65 -25.78 -26.31
N LEU A 84 -3.52 -26.15 -26.94
CA LEU A 84 -2.22 -25.52 -26.70
C LEU A 84 -2.23 -24.03 -27.06
N ALA A 85 -2.85 -23.66 -28.19
CA ALA A 85 -2.97 -22.28 -28.61
C ALA A 85 -3.80 -21.44 -27.62
N GLU A 86 -4.90 -22.00 -27.11
CA GLU A 86 -5.71 -21.34 -26.08
C GLU A 86 -4.93 -21.20 -24.76
N LYS A 87 -4.22 -22.26 -24.35
CA LYS A 87 -3.35 -22.22 -23.15
C LYS A 87 -2.25 -21.16 -23.29
N GLN A 88 -1.60 -21.08 -24.44
CA GLN A 88 -0.57 -20.07 -24.71
C GLN A 88 -1.15 -18.64 -24.64
N ARG A 89 -2.32 -18.42 -25.22
CA ARG A 89 -3.00 -17.13 -25.19
C ARG A 89 -3.28 -16.69 -23.75
N LYS A 90 -3.85 -17.58 -22.94
CA LYS A 90 -4.13 -17.31 -21.53
C LYS A 90 -2.85 -17.01 -20.75
N LEU A 91 -1.81 -17.82 -20.89
CA LEU A 91 -0.52 -17.60 -20.21
C LEU A 91 0.13 -16.27 -20.59
N ILE A 92 0.00 -15.84 -21.87
CA ILE A 92 0.49 -14.52 -22.31
C ILE A 92 -0.26 -13.39 -21.61
N GLU A 93 -1.59 -13.49 -21.46
CA GLU A 93 -2.40 -12.50 -20.77
C GLU A 93 -2.04 -12.45 -19.28
N ASP A 94 -1.93 -13.60 -18.62
CA ASP A 94 -1.54 -13.70 -17.22
C ASP A 94 -0.13 -13.12 -16.98
N MET A 95 0.84 -13.47 -17.80
CA MET A 95 2.20 -12.92 -17.72
C MET A 95 2.27 -11.41 -17.95
N LYS A 96 1.44 -10.85 -18.84
CA LYS A 96 1.36 -9.39 -18.99
C LYS A 96 0.93 -8.72 -17.69
N ILE A 97 -0.05 -9.31 -17.00
CA ILE A 97 -0.53 -8.82 -15.69
C ILE A 97 0.57 -8.95 -14.63
N MET A 98 1.28 -10.08 -14.59
CA MET A 98 2.37 -10.30 -13.63
C MET A 98 3.58 -9.37 -13.86
N LEU A 99 3.78 -8.89 -15.09
CA LEU A 99 4.85 -7.95 -15.44
C LEU A 99 4.54 -6.48 -15.09
N LEU A 100 3.30 -6.18 -14.68
CA LEU A 100 2.95 -4.84 -14.21
C LEU A 100 3.75 -4.50 -12.94
N PRO A 101 4.16 -3.25 -12.77
CA PRO A 101 4.85 -2.84 -11.56
C PRO A 101 3.91 -3.05 -10.36
N LYS A 102 4.35 -3.88 -9.41
CA LYS A 102 3.64 -4.03 -8.12
C LYS A 102 3.89 -2.77 -7.29
N ASP A 103 2.85 -2.24 -6.66
CA ASP A 103 3.00 -1.17 -5.68
C ASP A 103 3.83 -1.72 -4.49
N PRO A 104 4.96 -1.09 -4.11
CA PRO A 104 5.77 -1.54 -2.97
C PRO A 104 4.99 -1.57 -1.65
N ASN A 105 3.86 -0.86 -1.59
CA ASN A 105 2.99 -0.83 -0.42
C ASN A 105 1.96 -1.98 -0.38
N ASP A 106 1.77 -2.72 -1.47
CA ASP A 106 0.73 -3.77 -1.56
C ASP A 106 0.83 -4.84 -0.45
N GLU A 107 2.03 -5.11 0.06
CA GLU A 107 2.24 -6.08 1.15
C GLU A 107 2.13 -5.47 2.56
N LYS A 108 2.01 -4.14 2.67
CA LYS A 108 1.95 -3.45 3.96
C LYS A 108 0.60 -3.63 4.64
N ASN A 109 0.60 -3.41 5.95
CA ASN A 109 -0.61 -3.26 6.73
C ASN A 109 -1.30 -1.93 6.36
N VAL A 110 -2.54 -1.78 6.81
CA VAL A 110 -3.40 -0.66 6.44
C VAL A 110 -3.78 0.17 7.65
N ILE A 111 -3.58 1.47 7.55
CA ILE A 111 -4.25 2.44 8.41
C ILE A 111 -5.53 2.89 7.69
N LEU A 112 -6.69 2.47 8.23
CA LEU A 112 -8.00 2.80 7.70
C LEU A 112 -8.67 3.81 8.61
N GLU A 113 -9.04 4.95 8.05
CA GLU A 113 -9.70 6.04 8.74
C GLU A 113 -11.10 6.24 8.17
N ILE A 114 -12.12 6.23 9.02
CA ILE A 114 -13.52 6.53 8.65
C ILE A 114 -13.92 7.80 9.37
N ARG A 115 -14.47 8.78 8.62
CA ARG A 115 -15.03 10.01 9.19
C ARG A 115 -16.44 10.25 8.68
N ALA A 116 -17.32 10.64 9.59
CA ALA A 116 -18.64 11.15 9.22
C ALA A 116 -18.48 12.43 8.39
N GLY A 117 -19.12 12.47 7.23
CA GLY A 117 -19.15 13.61 6.33
C GLY A 117 -20.45 14.40 6.45
N ILE A 118 -21.05 14.75 5.31
CA ILE A 118 -22.30 15.51 5.25
C ILE A 118 -23.49 14.63 5.61
N GLY A 119 -24.29 15.04 6.62
CA GLY A 119 -25.50 14.32 7.01
C GLY A 119 -25.78 14.27 8.52
N GLY A 120 -24.93 14.92 9.33
CA GLY A 120 -25.11 14.97 10.79
C GLY A 120 -25.05 13.59 11.44
N ASP A 121 -26.00 13.27 12.33
CA ASP A 121 -26.05 11.99 13.05
C ASP A 121 -26.20 10.79 12.10
N GLU A 122 -26.90 10.94 10.98
CA GLU A 122 -27.05 9.89 9.99
C GLU A 122 -25.71 9.55 9.31
N ALA A 123 -24.86 10.55 9.07
CA ALA A 123 -23.50 10.29 8.54
C ALA A 123 -22.63 9.53 9.56
N ALA A 124 -22.82 9.79 10.84
CA ALA A 124 -22.12 9.07 11.90
C ALA A 124 -22.63 7.64 12.07
N LEU A 125 -23.95 7.41 11.96
CA LEU A 125 -24.53 6.06 11.94
C LEU A 125 -24.04 5.25 10.71
N PHE A 126 -23.98 5.90 9.55
CA PHE A 126 -23.42 5.26 8.36
C PHE A 126 -21.90 4.97 8.54
N GLY A 127 -21.17 5.83 9.23
CA GLY A 127 -19.78 5.56 9.62
C GLY A 127 -19.65 4.28 10.45
N ALA A 128 -20.59 4.02 11.36
CA ALA A 128 -20.66 2.77 12.14
C ALA A 128 -20.96 1.54 11.25
N ASP A 129 -21.85 1.69 10.26
CA ASP A 129 -22.14 0.61 9.29
C ASP A 129 -20.88 0.27 8.47
N LEU A 130 -20.13 1.28 8.00
CA LEU A 130 -18.86 1.07 7.29
C LEU A 130 -17.81 0.41 8.19
N LEU A 131 -17.70 0.83 9.44
CA LEU A 131 -16.81 0.21 10.42
C LEU A 131 -17.12 -1.28 10.56
N ARG A 132 -18.39 -1.63 10.76
CA ARG A 132 -18.83 -3.02 10.84
C ARG A 132 -18.52 -3.79 9.56
N MET A 133 -18.74 -3.20 8.39
CA MET A 133 -18.44 -3.80 7.09
C MET A 133 -16.95 -4.18 7.00
N TYR A 134 -16.05 -3.27 7.32
CA TYR A 134 -14.61 -3.55 7.28
C TYR A 134 -14.16 -4.53 8.37
N GLN A 135 -14.80 -4.53 9.55
CA GLN A 135 -14.57 -5.56 10.56
C GLN A 135 -14.88 -6.95 10.03
N ARG A 136 -16.07 -7.11 9.43
CA ARG A 136 -16.50 -8.39 8.85
C ARG A 136 -15.60 -8.82 7.70
N TYR A 137 -15.17 -7.87 6.88
CA TYR A 137 -14.21 -8.15 5.81
C TYR A 137 -12.87 -8.63 6.37
N ALA A 138 -12.33 -7.96 7.38
CA ALA A 138 -11.09 -8.35 8.04
C ALA A 138 -11.19 -9.75 8.67
N GLU A 139 -12.30 -10.05 9.38
CA GLU A 139 -12.56 -11.37 9.95
C GLU A 139 -12.56 -12.47 8.88
N ARG A 140 -13.22 -12.25 7.74
CA ARG A 140 -13.30 -13.22 6.63
C ARG A 140 -11.94 -13.52 6.01
N HIS A 141 -11.05 -12.52 5.97
CA HIS A 141 -9.70 -12.66 5.41
C HIS A 141 -8.63 -13.02 6.44
N GLY A 142 -9.00 -13.21 7.71
CA GLY A 142 -8.06 -13.51 8.78
C GLY A 142 -7.12 -12.37 9.11
N TYR A 143 -7.51 -11.12 8.79
CA TYR A 143 -6.75 -9.93 9.17
C TYR A 143 -7.02 -9.59 10.64
N LYS A 144 -5.98 -9.20 11.35
CA LYS A 144 -6.11 -8.67 12.71
C LYS A 144 -6.44 -7.18 12.62
N MET A 145 -7.36 -6.72 13.46
CA MET A 145 -7.74 -5.31 13.52
C MET A 145 -7.46 -4.74 14.91
N GLU A 146 -6.83 -3.56 14.94
CA GLU A 146 -6.50 -2.83 16.14
C GLU A 146 -7.08 -1.41 16.06
N TYR A 147 -7.76 -0.99 17.13
CA TYR A 147 -8.29 0.37 17.25
C TYR A 147 -7.19 1.31 17.69
N MET A 148 -6.88 2.33 16.89
CA MET A 148 -5.91 3.37 17.23
C MET A 148 -6.58 4.60 17.85
N ASN A 149 -7.73 4.98 17.30
CA ASN A 149 -8.53 6.09 17.79
C ASN A 149 -10.01 5.85 17.48
N GLU A 150 -10.91 6.26 18.38
CA GLU A 150 -12.34 6.14 18.20
C GLU A 150 -13.06 7.33 18.84
N ASN A 151 -13.91 7.98 18.06
CA ASN A 151 -14.78 9.05 18.51
C ASN A 151 -16.21 8.74 18.07
N THR A 152 -17.04 8.33 19.04
CA THR A 152 -18.44 7.94 18.83
C THR A 152 -19.42 9.03 19.19
N THR A 153 -20.67 8.89 18.74
CA THR A 153 -21.79 9.72 19.16
C THR A 153 -22.60 9.03 20.26
N GLU A 154 -23.40 9.79 21.00
CA GLU A 154 -24.34 9.24 22.01
C GLU A 154 -25.37 8.28 21.37
N ALA A 155 -25.68 8.45 20.09
CA ALA A 155 -26.59 7.61 19.30
C ALA A 155 -25.92 6.34 18.74
N GLY A 156 -24.68 6.00 19.12
CA GLY A 156 -23.98 4.83 18.63
C GLY A 156 -23.34 4.99 17.23
N GLY A 157 -23.37 6.20 16.68
CA GLY A 157 -22.68 6.50 15.42
C GLY A 157 -21.18 6.75 15.63
N VAL A 158 -20.39 6.69 14.56
CA VAL A 158 -18.95 6.95 14.53
C VAL A 158 -18.69 8.30 13.86
N LYS A 159 -18.17 9.28 14.61
CA LYS A 159 -17.70 10.56 14.05
C LYS A 159 -16.36 10.38 13.35
N GLU A 160 -15.47 9.64 13.99
CA GLU A 160 -14.15 9.32 13.49
C GLU A 160 -13.67 8.01 14.12
N VAL A 161 -13.08 7.14 13.32
CA VAL A 161 -12.36 5.96 13.80
C VAL A 161 -11.13 5.75 12.96
N VAL A 162 -10.04 5.38 13.62
CA VAL A 162 -8.77 5.01 12.98
C VAL A 162 -8.41 3.60 13.41
N LEU A 163 -8.22 2.75 12.43
CA LEU A 163 -7.95 1.32 12.60
C LEU A 163 -6.61 0.96 11.96
N ASN A 164 -5.86 0.08 12.60
CA ASN A 164 -4.76 -0.64 11.96
C ASN A 164 -5.24 -2.04 11.58
N ILE A 165 -5.25 -2.37 10.28
CA ILE A 165 -5.62 -3.67 9.73
C ILE A 165 -4.33 -4.38 9.35
N ILE A 166 -3.98 -5.43 10.12
CA ILE A 166 -2.73 -6.16 10.02
C ILE A 166 -2.98 -7.47 9.28
N GLY A 167 -2.35 -7.60 8.12
CA GLY A 167 -2.46 -8.82 7.32
C GLY A 167 -1.73 -8.72 5.99
N ARG A 168 -1.20 -9.82 5.52
CA ARG A 168 -0.48 -9.85 4.25
C ARG A 168 -1.42 -9.48 3.09
N GLY A 169 -1.04 -8.47 2.32
CA GLY A 169 -1.81 -8.01 1.17
C GLY A 169 -3.06 -7.19 1.53
N ALA A 170 -3.21 -6.76 2.79
CA ALA A 170 -4.36 -5.95 3.20
C ALA A 170 -4.44 -4.64 2.43
N TYR A 171 -3.31 -3.96 2.21
CA TYR A 171 -3.28 -2.71 1.45
C TYR A 171 -3.66 -2.91 -0.02
N SER A 172 -3.18 -3.96 -0.68
CA SER A 172 -3.47 -4.23 -2.10
C SER A 172 -4.97 -4.37 -2.38
N ARG A 173 -5.76 -4.80 -1.39
CA ARG A 173 -7.22 -4.96 -1.51
C ARG A 173 -7.97 -3.73 -1.06
N LEU A 174 -7.59 -3.15 0.08
CA LEU A 174 -8.34 -2.06 0.70
C LEU A 174 -8.00 -0.67 0.14
N LYS A 175 -6.88 -0.49 -0.59
CA LYS A 175 -6.51 0.80 -1.20
C LYS A 175 -7.62 1.41 -2.05
N PHE A 176 -8.48 0.59 -2.65
CA PHE A 176 -9.62 1.01 -3.46
C PHE A 176 -10.81 1.55 -2.66
N GLU A 177 -10.78 1.42 -1.34
CA GLU A 177 -11.85 1.91 -0.48
C GLU A 177 -11.70 3.40 -0.11
N SER A 178 -10.57 4.03 -0.47
CA SER A 178 -10.35 5.46 -0.24
C SER A 178 -11.29 6.33 -1.05
N GLY A 179 -12.01 7.24 -0.39
CA GLY A 179 -12.90 8.20 -1.03
C GLY A 179 -14.17 8.47 -0.25
N VAL A 180 -15.16 9.06 -0.94
CA VAL A 180 -16.46 9.40 -0.37
C VAL A 180 -17.45 8.28 -0.62
N HIS A 181 -18.01 7.72 0.46
CA HIS A 181 -19.07 6.73 0.45
C HIS A 181 -20.40 7.40 0.71
N ARG A 182 -21.38 7.20 -0.16
CA ARG A 182 -22.71 7.83 -0.09
C ARG A 182 -23.77 6.82 0.29
N VAL A 183 -24.59 7.13 1.27
CA VAL A 183 -25.76 6.33 1.65
C VAL A 183 -27.05 7.01 1.25
N GLN A 184 -28.02 6.22 0.83
CA GLN A 184 -29.39 6.61 0.55
C GLN A 184 -30.32 5.67 1.32
N ARG A 185 -30.91 6.17 2.42
CA ARG A 185 -31.89 5.45 3.25
C ARG A 185 -32.81 6.44 3.98
N VAL A 186 -33.85 5.91 4.59
CA VAL A 186 -34.63 6.64 5.59
C VAL A 186 -33.85 6.55 6.90
N PRO A 187 -33.34 7.66 7.46
CA PRO A 187 -32.61 7.65 8.74
C PRO A 187 -33.50 7.16 9.87
N GLU A 188 -32.91 6.54 10.89
CA GLU A 188 -33.65 6.19 12.13
C GLU A 188 -34.19 7.45 12.86
N THR A 189 -33.56 8.60 12.63
CA THR A 189 -33.96 9.91 13.18
C THR A 189 -35.07 10.59 12.37
N GLU A 190 -35.48 10.07 11.21
CA GLU A 190 -36.48 10.66 10.35
C GLU A 190 -37.89 10.14 10.64
N SER A 191 -38.77 11.01 11.10
CA SER A 191 -40.14 10.64 11.49
C SER A 191 -41.14 10.60 10.34
N GLN A 192 -40.84 11.22 9.19
CA GLN A 192 -41.75 11.33 8.04
C GLN A 192 -41.44 10.33 6.92
N GLY A 193 -40.52 9.40 7.13
CA GLY A 193 -40.16 8.36 6.16
C GLY A 193 -39.46 8.86 4.90
N ARG A 194 -38.89 10.06 4.90
CA ARG A 194 -38.19 10.61 3.73
C ARG A 194 -36.79 9.99 3.59
N ILE A 195 -36.42 9.66 2.35
CA ILE A 195 -35.10 9.18 2.03
C ILE A 195 -34.11 10.35 2.10
N HIS A 196 -33.10 10.22 2.97
CA HIS A 196 -32.00 11.16 3.05
C HIS A 196 -30.76 10.62 2.32
N THR A 197 -29.91 11.56 1.91
CA THR A 197 -28.61 11.24 1.31
C THR A 197 -27.52 11.79 2.22
N SER A 198 -26.77 10.89 2.84
CA SER A 198 -25.64 11.22 3.69
C SER A 198 -24.34 10.65 3.14
N ALA A 199 -23.22 11.11 3.64
CA ALA A 199 -21.91 10.66 3.19
C ALA A 199 -20.96 10.47 4.38
N ALA A 200 -20.07 9.49 4.25
CA ALA A 200 -18.90 9.30 5.10
C ALA A 200 -17.67 9.18 4.22
N THR A 201 -16.53 9.52 4.74
CA THR A 201 -15.26 9.45 4.03
C THR A 201 -14.39 8.33 4.60
N VAL A 202 -13.71 7.62 3.72
CA VAL A 202 -12.77 6.58 4.07
C VAL A 202 -11.41 6.97 3.49
N ALA A 203 -10.36 6.95 4.32
CA ALA A 203 -8.98 7.08 3.87
C ALA A 203 -8.24 5.78 4.21
N VAL A 204 -7.54 5.24 3.22
CA VAL A 204 -6.76 4.01 3.35
C VAL A 204 -5.31 4.34 3.03
N MET A 205 -4.45 4.24 4.02
CA MET A 205 -3.03 4.53 3.90
C MET A 205 -2.22 3.28 4.25
N PRO A 206 -1.07 3.06 3.59
CA PRO A 206 -0.16 2.02 4.03
C PRO A 206 0.41 2.37 5.42
N GLU A 207 0.61 1.36 6.27
CA GLU A 207 1.30 1.56 7.54
C GLU A 207 2.70 2.09 7.27
N ALA A 208 3.02 3.21 7.89
CA ALA A 208 4.29 3.88 7.69
C ALA A 208 5.38 3.28 8.58
N GLU A 209 6.53 3.02 8.01
CA GLU A 209 7.71 2.60 8.75
C GLU A 209 8.18 3.70 9.73
N ASP A 210 8.77 3.29 10.84
CA ASP A 210 9.35 4.22 11.80
C ASP A 210 10.46 5.04 11.17
N VAL A 211 10.52 6.32 11.55
CA VAL A 211 11.58 7.20 11.08
C VAL A 211 12.85 6.90 11.88
N GLU A 212 13.76 6.13 11.30
CA GLU A 212 15.10 6.00 11.84
C GLU A 212 15.97 7.17 11.38
N VAL A 213 16.53 7.91 12.33
CA VAL A 213 17.46 9.01 12.04
C VAL A 213 18.88 8.54 12.28
N GLU A 214 19.57 8.19 11.20
CA GLU A 214 21.02 8.06 11.18
C GLU A 214 21.64 9.37 10.71
N ILE A 215 22.61 9.88 11.49
CA ILE A 215 23.33 11.10 11.16
C ILE A 215 24.75 10.71 10.70
N ASP A 216 25.03 10.89 9.41
CA ASP A 216 26.40 10.70 8.91
C ASP A 216 27.29 11.86 9.44
N PRO A 217 28.44 11.55 10.07
CA PRO A 217 29.39 12.57 10.49
C PRO A 217 29.86 13.51 9.37
N LYS A 218 29.80 13.08 8.10
CA LYS A 218 30.14 13.90 6.93
C LYS A 218 29.13 15.02 6.66
N ASP A 219 27.91 14.85 7.11
CA ASP A 219 26.82 15.82 6.94
C ASP A 219 26.83 16.89 8.05
N LEU A 220 27.80 16.82 8.95
CA LEU A 220 27.92 17.74 10.08
C LEU A 220 29.10 18.72 9.87
N GLN A 221 28.78 20.00 9.94
CA GLN A 221 29.75 21.05 10.13
C GLN A 221 29.80 21.39 11.62
N ILE A 222 30.96 21.23 12.23
CA ILE A 222 31.21 21.49 13.67
C ILE A 222 32.15 22.65 13.82
N ASP A 223 31.65 23.74 14.36
CA ASP A 223 32.39 24.95 14.64
C ASP A 223 32.59 25.12 16.15
N THR A 224 33.80 25.49 16.56
CA THR A 224 34.10 25.85 17.94
C THR A 224 34.23 27.35 18.08
N TYR A 225 33.73 27.90 19.16
CA TYR A 225 33.83 29.34 19.43
C TYR A 225 33.90 29.61 20.93
N ARG A 226 34.20 30.87 21.29
CA ARG A 226 34.28 31.29 22.69
C ARG A 226 32.90 31.48 23.28
N SER A 227 32.65 30.90 24.46
CA SER A 227 31.40 31.08 25.17
C SER A 227 31.15 32.54 25.50
N GLY A 228 29.94 33.04 25.29
CA GLY A 228 29.52 34.37 25.73
C GLY A 228 28.90 34.35 27.12
N GLY A 229 29.11 35.36 27.93
CA GLY A 229 28.45 35.51 29.21
C GLY A 229 29.35 36.08 30.32
N ALA A 230 28.81 36.36 31.50
CA ALA A 230 29.50 36.79 32.68
C ALA A 230 30.41 35.66 33.20
N GLY A 231 31.72 35.76 33.01
CA GLY A 231 32.66 34.71 33.39
C GLY A 231 34.10 35.24 33.54
N GLY A 232 34.93 34.53 34.27
CA GLY A 232 36.34 34.88 34.49
C GLY A 232 37.22 34.55 33.28
N GLN A 233 38.55 34.59 33.47
CA GLN A 233 39.55 34.46 32.43
C GLN A 233 39.43 33.18 31.59
N HIS A 234 38.85 32.11 32.12
CA HIS A 234 38.65 30.83 31.40
C HIS A 234 37.57 30.95 30.27
N VAL A 235 36.43 31.64 30.52
CA VAL A 235 35.35 31.82 29.55
C VAL A 235 35.83 32.65 28.35
N ASN A 236 36.67 33.65 28.58
CA ASN A 236 37.14 34.56 27.55
C ASN A 236 38.31 34.04 26.72
N LYS A 237 39.05 32.98 27.19
CA LYS A 237 40.21 32.45 26.50
C LYS A 237 40.01 31.09 25.84
N THR A 238 39.04 30.29 26.31
CA THR A 238 38.85 28.90 25.86
C THR A 238 37.65 28.79 24.91
N GLU A 239 37.85 28.18 23.76
CA GLU A 239 36.80 27.90 22.79
C GLU A 239 36.03 26.62 23.19
N SER A 240 35.22 26.73 24.24
CA SER A 240 34.43 25.61 24.79
C SER A 240 33.04 25.50 24.21
N ALA A 241 32.53 26.55 23.57
CA ALA A 241 31.23 26.52 22.91
C ALA A 241 31.29 25.80 21.56
N ILE A 242 30.26 25.06 21.26
CA ILE A 242 30.12 24.28 20.04
C ILE A 242 28.87 24.72 19.27
N ARG A 243 29.00 24.85 17.95
CA ARG A 243 27.94 24.98 16.99
C ARG A 243 27.99 23.79 16.03
N ILE A 244 26.90 23.06 15.91
CA ILE A 244 26.78 21.96 14.95
C ILE A 244 25.71 22.34 13.96
N THR A 245 26.03 22.31 12.68
CA THR A 245 25.11 22.53 11.57
C THR A 245 24.99 21.22 10.82
N HIS A 246 23.76 20.73 10.67
CA HIS A 246 23.45 19.60 9.78
C HIS A 246 23.23 20.15 8.38
N ILE A 247 24.16 19.86 7.47
CA ILE A 247 24.22 20.46 6.12
C ILE A 247 22.94 20.18 5.32
N PRO A 248 22.40 18.93 5.25
CA PRO A 248 21.23 18.63 4.42
C PRO A 248 19.96 19.36 4.88
N THR A 249 19.73 19.50 6.19
CA THR A 249 18.49 20.12 6.72
C THR A 249 18.68 21.59 7.10
N GLY A 250 19.91 22.07 7.17
CA GLY A 250 20.23 23.43 7.64
C GLY A 250 19.96 23.66 9.14
N ILE A 251 19.68 22.61 9.90
CA ILE A 251 19.41 22.72 11.36
C ILE A 251 20.70 23.03 12.09
N VAL A 252 20.67 24.10 12.89
CA VAL A 252 21.81 24.55 13.69
C VAL A 252 21.50 24.37 15.17
N VAL A 253 22.44 23.79 15.91
CA VAL A 253 22.41 23.64 17.36
C VAL A 253 23.67 24.23 17.95
N GLN A 254 23.50 25.00 19.03
CA GLN A 254 24.59 25.59 19.80
C GLN A 254 24.53 25.11 21.24
N CYS A 255 25.68 24.81 21.82
CA CYS A 255 25.79 24.45 23.23
C CYS A 255 27.03 25.09 23.84
N GLN A 256 26.85 25.79 24.98
CA GLN A 256 27.93 26.48 25.73
C GLN A 256 27.78 26.32 27.25
N ASP A 257 26.99 25.34 27.70
CA ASP A 257 26.57 25.17 29.10
C ASP A 257 27.75 24.68 29.99
N GLU A 258 28.60 23.85 29.43
CA GLU A 258 29.65 23.19 30.14
C GLU A 258 31.03 23.84 29.85
N ARG A 259 31.93 23.69 30.80
CA ARG A 259 33.35 24.14 30.61
C ARG A 259 34.12 23.24 29.66
N SER A 260 33.66 22.03 29.42
CA SER A 260 34.27 21.03 28.55
C SER A 260 33.68 21.07 27.16
N GLN A 261 34.49 21.31 26.14
CA GLN A 261 34.12 21.28 24.73
C GLN A 261 33.49 19.92 24.34
N HIS A 262 34.07 18.81 24.81
CA HIS A 262 33.53 17.46 24.52
C HIS A 262 32.12 17.25 25.08
N LYS A 263 31.85 17.70 26.34
CA LYS A 263 30.52 17.62 26.93
C LYS A 263 29.52 18.48 26.18
N ASN A 264 29.92 19.68 25.73
CA ASN A 264 29.06 20.53 24.91
C ASN A 264 28.77 19.90 23.55
N LYS A 265 29.77 19.21 22.93
CA LYS A 265 29.56 18.47 21.68
C LYS A 265 28.56 17.34 21.87
N ASP A 266 28.68 16.53 22.93
CA ASP A 266 27.77 15.41 23.19
C ASP A 266 26.33 15.90 23.44
N LYS A 267 26.18 17.00 24.20
CA LYS A 267 24.88 17.64 24.41
C LYS A 267 24.30 18.18 23.10
N ALA A 268 25.11 18.91 22.32
CA ALA A 268 24.69 19.47 21.05
C ALA A 268 24.26 18.36 20.06
N MET A 269 24.97 17.24 20.00
CA MET A 269 24.61 16.07 19.18
C MET A 269 23.27 15.46 19.59
N LYS A 270 23.02 15.32 20.90
CA LYS A 270 21.70 14.81 21.37
C LYS A 270 20.56 15.73 20.97
N VAL A 271 20.74 17.03 21.15
CA VAL A 271 19.71 18.04 20.77
C VAL A 271 19.54 18.08 19.25
N LEU A 272 20.65 17.95 18.49
CA LEU A 272 20.59 17.89 17.03
C LEU A 272 19.79 16.69 16.56
N LYS A 273 20.08 15.49 17.10
CA LYS A 273 19.35 14.26 16.76
C LYS A 273 17.85 14.41 17.01
N SER A 274 17.47 14.98 18.16
CA SER A 274 16.06 15.23 18.47
C SER A 274 15.40 16.21 17.47
N ARG A 275 16.09 17.31 17.10
CA ARG A 275 15.55 18.30 16.17
C ARG A 275 15.43 17.76 14.75
N ILE A 276 16.39 16.96 14.31
CA ILE A 276 16.35 16.29 13.01
C ILE A 276 15.19 15.29 12.98
N TYR A 277 15.02 14.50 14.05
CA TYR A 277 13.89 13.59 14.19
C TYR A 277 12.55 14.33 14.11
N GLU A 278 12.39 15.44 14.86
CA GLU A 278 11.19 16.27 14.79
C GLU A 278 10.94 16.86 13.39
N HIS A 279 12.00 17.23 12.69
CA HIS A 279 11.88 17.76 11.32
C HIS A 279 11.34 16.69 10.36
N PHE A 280 11.94 15.50 10.34
CA PHE A 280 11.48 14.41 9.48
C PHE A 280 10.08 13.92 9.87
N LEU A 281 9.76 13.90 11.17
CA LEU A 281 8.42 13.55 11.64
C LEU A 281 7.38 14.54 11.08
N LYS A 282 7.65 15.85 11.15
CA LYS A 282 6.76 16.88 10.61
C LYS A 282 6.63 16.81 9.09
N GLU A 283 7.71 16.52 8.37
CA GLU A 283 7.66 16.32 6.92
C GLU A 283 6.79 15.12 6.57
N LYS A 284 6.97 14.00 7.26
CA LYS A 284 6.16 12.79 7.11
C LYS A 284 4.68 13.08 7.39
N GLU A 285 4.36 13.68 8.53
CA GLU A 285 2.99 14.07 8.90
C GLU A 285 2.35 15.00 7.86
N SER A 286 3.12 15.96 7.34
CA SER A 286 2.64 16.89 6.29
C SER A 286 2.36 16.17 4.97
N ALA A 287 3.24 15.25 4.58
CA ALA A 287 3.06 14.43 3.38
C ALA A 287 1.82 13.52 3.53
N GLU A 288 1.69 12.82 4.65
CA GLU A 288 0.52 11.98 4.95
C GLU A 288 -0.78 12.78 4.98
N ALA A 289 -0.77 13.98 5.58
CA ALA A 289 -1.94 14.87 5.61
C ALA A 289 -2.32 15.35 4.19
N SER A 290 -1.34 15.59 3.33
CA SER A 290 -1.57 15.95 1.92
C SER A 290 -2.20 14.79 1.15
N VAL A 291 -1.64 13.59 1.28
CA VAL A 291 -2.16 12.35 0.67
C VAL A 291 -3.58 12.08 1.15
N ARG A 292 -3.81 12.12 2.46
CA ARG A 292 -5.16 11.96 3.06
C ARG A 292 -6.16 12.95 2.48
N ARG A 293 -5.76 14.21 2.34
CA ARG A 293 -6.62 15.26 1.77
C ARG A 293 -6.95 14.99 0.31
N SER A 294 -6.01 14.52 -0.49
CA SER A 294 -6.27 14.17 -1.90
C SER A 294 -7.21 12.96 -2.04
N MET A 295 -7.12 11.98 -1.14
CA MET A 295 -7.99 10.79 -1.13
C MET A 295 -9.45 11.11 -0.79
N VAL A 296 -9.66 12.05 0.15
CA VAL A 296 -10.99 12.34 0.72
C VAL A 296 -11.67 13.51 -0.01
N GLY A 297 -10.90 14.33 -0.74
CA GLY A 297 -11.42 15.51 -1.42
C GLY A 297 -12.07 16.51 -0.45
N SER A 298 -13.20 17.10 -0.86
CA SER A 298 -14.01 17.98 -0.02
C SER A 298 -14.93 17.23 0.95
N GLY A 299 -15.08 15.91 0.82
CA GLY A 299 -16.07 15.11 1.53
C GLY A 299 -17.52 15.35 1.07
N ASP A 300 -17.71 16.06 -0.04
CA ASP A 300 -19.05 16.31 -0.59
C ASP A 300 -19.61 15.02 -1.20
N ARG A 301 -20.91 14.78 -0.99
CA ARG A 301 -21.63 13.65 -1.55
C ARG A 301 -21.65 13.57 -3.08
N SER A 302 -21.24 14.62 -3.77
CA SER A 302 -21.07 14.64 -5.23
C SER A 302 -19.79 13.92 -5.68
N GLU A 303 -18.74 13.91 -4.85
CA GLU A 303 -17.44 13.27 -5.12
C GLU A 303 -17.41 11.78 -4.80
N ARG A 304 -18.60 11.17 -4.66
CA ARG A 304 -18.74 9.78 -4.26
C ARG A 304 -18.01 8.79 -5.16
N ILE A 305 -17.29 7.86 -4.57
CA ILE A 305 -16.79 6.68 -5.26
C ILE A 305 -17.85 5.57 -5.30
N ARG A 306 -18.64 5.44 -4.21
CA ARG A 306 -19.62 4.37 -4.08
C ARG A 306 -20.94 4.85 -3.46
N THR A 307 -22.06 4.25 -3.89
CA THR A 307 -23.40 4.54 -3.35
C THR A 307 -24.04 3.28 -2.81
N TYR A 308 -24.50 3.35 -1.56
CA TYR A 308 -25.25 2.33 -0.84
C TYR A 308 -26.73 2.72 -0.83
N ASN A 309 -27.54 2.05 -1.63
CA ASN A 309 -28.97 2.37 -1.78
C ASN A 309 -29.83 1.30 -1.08
N PHE A 310 -30.24 1.61 0.13
CA PHE A 310 -31.04 0.69 0.97
C PHE A 310 -32.42 0.39 0.38
N PRO A 311 -33.24 1.36 -0.09
CA PRO A 311 -34.53 1.07 -0.70
C PRO A 311 -34.49 0.12 -1.89
N GLN A 312 -33.36 0.10 -2.63
CA GLN A 312 -33.16 -0.76 -3.79
C GLN A 312 -32.29 -1.99 -3.49
N GLY A 313 -31.79 -2.15 -2.27
CA GLY A 313 -30.93 -3.26 -1.87
C GLY A 313 -29.66 -3.40 -2.69
N ARG A 314 -29.12 -2.29 -3.21
CA ARG A 314 -27.96 -2.29 -4.12
C ARG A 314 -26.82 -1.42 -3.64
N VAL A 315 -25.62 -1.81 -4.02
CA VAL A 315 -24.39 -1.01 -3.92
C VAL A 315 -23.84 -0.77 -5.34
N THR A 316 -23.44 0.46 -5.63
CA THR A 316 -22.88 0.84 -6.95
C THR A 316 -21.56 1.53 -6.78
N ASP A 317 -20.50 1.00 -7.40
CA ASP A 317 -19.21 1.68 -7.53
C ASP A 317 -19.21 2.48 -8.85
N HIS A 318 -19.02 3.80 -8.71
CA HIS A 318 -19.13 4.72 -9.85
C HIS A 318 -17.87 4.80 -10.69
N ARG A 319 -16.73 4.33 -10.19
CA ARG A 319 -15.47 4.33 -10.93
C ARG A 319 -15.48 3.34 -12.09
N ILE A 320 -16.11 2.19 -11.86
CA ILE A 320 -16.23 1.09 -12.84
C ILE A 320 -17.67 0.85 -13.28
N ASN A 321 -18.64 1.65 -12.82
CA ASN A 321 -20.07 1.53 -13.09
C ASN A 321 -20.65 0.14 -12.75
N MET A 322 -20.06 -0.54 -11.75
CA MET A 322 -20.49 -1.86 -11.29
C MET A 322 -21.58 -1.74 -10.22
N THR A 323 -22.64 -2.55 -10.34
CA THR A 323 -23.75 -2.58 -9.37
C THR A 323 -24.00 -4.01 -8.90
N LEU A 324 -24.03 -4.20 -7.56
CA LEU A 324 -24.38 -5.45 -6.91
C LEU A 324 -25.70 -5.28 -6.16
N TYR A 325 -26.66 -6.21 -6.37
CA TYR A 325 -27.99 -6.21 -5.74
C TYR A 325 -28.05 -7.07 -4.47
N ARG A 326 -27.00 -7.00 -3.65
CA ARG A 326 -26.84 -7.74 -2.40
C ARG A 326 -26.22 -6.86 -1.31
N LEU A 327 -26.85 -5.71 -1.08
CA LEU A 327 -26.36 -4.69 -0.16
C LEU A 327 -26.09 -5.23 1.26
N GLU A 328 -26.99 -6.08 1.80
CA GLU A 328 -26.84 -6.64 3.15
C GLU A 328 -25.59 -7.52 3.27
N ALA A 329 -25.36 -8.41 2.29
CA ALA A 329 -24.17 -9.25 2.26
C ALA A 329 -22.91 -8.41 2.12
N PHE A 330 -22.96 -7.36 1.30
CA PHE A 330 -21.85 -6.43 1.12
C PHE A 330 -21.50 -5.71 2.44
N LEU A 331 -22.49 -5.21 3.17
CA LEU A 331 -22.32 -4.60 4.49
C LEU A 331 -21.88 -5.61 5.58
N ASP A 332 -22.10 -6.91 5.35
CA ASP A 332 -21.56 -7.99 6.19
C ASP A 332 -20.18 -8.49 5.70
N GLY A 333 -19.48 -7.68 4.90
CA GLY A 333 -18.09 -7.90 4.50
C GLY A 333 -17.89 -8.75 3.24
N ASP A 334 -18.94 -9.06 2.46
CA ASP A 334 -18.82 -9.75 1.17
C ASP A 334 -18.52 -8.75 0.05
N MET A 335 -17.28 -8.25 0.06
CA MET A 335 -16.81 -7.16 -0.83
C MET A 335 -15.93 -7.65 -1.98
N ASP A 336 -15.51 -8.91 -1.97
CA ASP A 336 -14.48 -9.44 -2.87
C ASP A 336 -14.78 -9.21 -4.34
N GLU A 337 -15.99 -9.49 -4.80
CA GLU A 337 -16.38 -9.31 -6.20
C GLU A 337 -16.18 -7.86 -6.69
N MET A 338 -16.50 -6.89 -5.86
CA MET A 338 -16.29 -5.47 -6.18
C MET A 338 -14.80 -5.09 -6.18
N ILE A 339 -14.06 -5.57 -5.19
CA ILE A 339 -12.62 -5.32 -5.05
C ILE A 339 -11.87 -5.95 -6.22
N ASP A 340 -12.19 -7.20 -6.58
CA ASP A 340 -11.57 -7.90 -7.71
C ASP A 340 -11.83 -7.20 -9.04
N ALA A 341 -13.04 -6.67 -9.24
CA ALA A 341 -13.36 -5.87 -10.41
C ALA A 341 -12.57 -4.55 -10.46
N LEU A 342 -12.34 -3.90 -9.32
CA LEU A 342 -11.51 -2.69 -9.24
C LEU A 342 -10.04 -2.99 -9.50
N ILE A 343 -9.51 -4.10 -8.97
CA ILE A 343 -8.16 -4.59 -9.26
C ILE A 343 -7.99 -4.85 -10.76
N LEU A 344 -8.98 -5.50 -11.38
CA LEU A 344 -8.95 -5.78 -12.81
C LEU A 344 -8.98 -4.50 -13.64
N ALA A 345 -9.80 -3.52 -13.26
CA ALA A 345 -9.88 -2.23 -13.93
C ALA A 345 -8.55 -1.46 -13.84
N GLU A 346 -7.91 -1.41 -12.64
CA GLU A 346 -6.59 -0.80 -12.45
C GLU A 346 -5.54 -1.46 -13.34
N ARG A 347 -5.47 -2.81 -13.35
CA ARG A 347 -4.53 -3.57 -14.17
C ARG A 347 -4.76 -3.31 -15.67
N THR A 348 -6.01 -3.22 -16.09
CA THR A 348 -6.36 -2.93 -17.48
C THR A 348 -5.92 -1.53 -17.90
N ALA A 349 -6.15 -0.53 -17.05
CA ALA A 349 -5.69 0.84 -17.27
C ALA A 349 -4.16 0.92 -17.38
N GLN A 350 -3.43 0.19 -16.52
CA GLN A 350 -1.97 0.11 -16.59
C GLN A 350 -1.47 -0.55 -17.88
N LEU A 351 -2.17 -1.57 -18.39
CA LEU A 351 -1.81 -2.25 -19.65
C LEU A 351 -2.07 -1.38 -20.88
N THR A 352 -3.11 -0.54 -20.88
CA THR A 352 -3.47 0.36 -21.97
C THR A 352 -2.68 1.67 -21.96
N GLY A 353 -1.94 1.94 -20.89
CA GLY A 353 -1.21 3.20 -20.71
C GLY A 353 -2.12 4.39 -20.37
N GLU A 354 -3.36 4.14 -19.94
CA GLU A 354 -4.34 5.14 -19.49
C GLU A 354 -4.29 5.38 -17.97
N ALA A 355 -3.33 4.76 -17.27
CA ALA A 355 -3.09 5.03 -15.87
C ALA A 355 -2.34 6.36 -15.75
N GLU A 356 -3.05 7.42 -15.30
CA GLU A 356 -2.46 8.69 -14.85
C GLU A 356 -1.89 8.58 -13.43
#